data_9bdb4f912013c7aa91852979b79b67fd
#
_entry.id   9bdb4f912013c7aa91852979b79b67fd
#
_cell.length_a   1.000
_cell.length_b   1.000
_cell.length_c   1.000
_cell.angle_alpha   90.00
_cell.angle_beta   90.00
_cell.angle_gamma   90.00
#
_symmetry.space_group_name_H-M   'P 1'
#
loop_
_entity.id
_entity.type
_entity.pdbx_description
1 polymer ?
#
loop_
_entity_poly.entity_id
_entity_poly.type
_entity_poly.pdbx_seq_one_letter_code
_entity_poly.pdbx_strand_id
1 'polypeptide(L)'
;VVYVDGGGAAQELLRQFDAINASVKQEQQRMQSEAQKAYLEQNMPKMQALQSQFQKFVEKAQKQETELLQANGGSFVAAYVITNSMRQVGLERLRERYNYLTDEVKSGAYGNVIAQQIALYESLEVGGTAPDFTAMTPEGDTLSLHSVKGKVKLLDFWASWCAPCRQENPNVLKL
;
A
#
# COMPACT_ATOMS: atom_id res chain seq x y z
N VAL A 1 -1.52 18.79 3.41
CA VAL A 1 -2.06 19.07 4.76
C VAL A 1 -1.80 20.56 5.08
N VAL A 2 -2.80 21.29 5.55
CA VAL A 2 -2.64 22.68 6.01
C VAL A 2 -2.37 22.63 7.51
N TYR A 3 -1.23 23.17 7.92
CA TYR A 3 -0.87 23.31 9.33
C TYR A 3 -1.31 24.68 9.84
N VAL A 4 -1.88 24.69 11.04
CA VAL A 4 -2.31 25.93 11.71
C VAL A 4 -1.34 26.18 12.87
N ASP A 5 -0.90 27.43 13.06
CA ASP A 5 -0.09 27.78 14.22
C ASP A 5 -0.88 27.54 15.52
N GLY A 6 -0.27 26.82 16.46
CA GLY A 6 -0.92 26.45 17.72
C GLY A 6 -1.77 25.18 17.71
N GLY A 7 -1.64 24.30 16.68
CA GLY A 7 -2.45 23.09 16.49
C GLY A 7 -2.28 21.96 17.53
N GLY A 8 -1.51 22.16 18.59
CA GLY A 8 -1.36 21.20 19.70
C GLY A 8 -0.58 19.92 19.35
N ALA A 9 -0.59 18.97 20.30
CA ALA A 9 0.22 17.73 20.22
C ALA A 9 -0.14 16.84 19.01
N ALA A 10 -1.41 16.81 18.61
CA ALA A 10 -1.86 16.01 17.46
C ALA A 10 -1.27 16.52 16.14
N GLN A 11 -1.23 17.84 15.97
CA GLN A 11 -0.64 18.46 14.78
C GLN A 11 0.87 18.30 14.75
N GLU A 12 1.53 18.42 15.90
CA GLU A 12 2.97 18.19 15.99
C GLU A 12 3.33 16.73 15.65
N LEU A 13 2.55 15.77 16.15
CA LEU A 13 2.72 14.37 15.79
C LEU A 13 2.54 14.14 14.28
N LEU A 14 1.52 14.75 13.67
CA LEU A 14 1.32 14.65 12.22
C LEU A 14 2.50 15.24 11.43
N ARG A 15 3.05 16.38 11.87
CA ARG A 15 4.25 16.96 11.26
C ARG A 15 5.46 16.03 11.29
N GLN A 16 5.63 15.26 12.37
CA GLN A 16 6.73 14.28 12.46
C GLN A 16 6.56 13.15 11.43
N PHE A 17 5.36 12.61 11.24
CA PHE A 17 5.09 11.64 10.19
C PHE A 17 5.29 12.22 8.79
N ASP A 18 4.80 13.43 8.55
CA ASP A 18 4.95 14.10 7.26
C ASP A 18 6.42 14.42 6.95
N ALA A 19 7.23 14.74 7.96
CA ALA A 19 8.67 14.96 7.80
C ALA A 19 9.40 13.68 7.35
N ILE A 20 9.05 12.51 7.92
CA ILE A 20 9.59 11.21 7.49
C ILE A 20 9.21 10.97 6.01
N ASN A 21 7.95 11.12 5.65
CA ASN A 21 7.47 10.91 4.28
C ASN A 21 8.12 11.90 3.28
N ALA A 22 8.26 13.16 3.66
CA ALA A 22 8.94 14.16 2.86
C ALA A 22 10.41 13.81 2.62
N SER A 23 11.11 13.31 3.65
CA SER A 23 12.51 12.89 3.52
C SER A 23 12.67 11.72 2.54
N VAL A 24 11.78 10.74 2.59
CA VAL A 24 11.77 9.60 1.64
C VAL A 24 11.52 10.08 0.20
N LYS A 25 10.55 10.96 0.02
CA LYS A 25 10.24 11.54 -1.30
C LYS A 25 11.42 12.33 -1.87
N GLN A 26 12.07 13.15 -1.05
CA GLN A 26 13.24 13.92 -1.45
C GLN A 26 14.41 12.99 -1.84
N GLU A 27 14.68 11.97 -1.03
CA GLU A 27 15.73 11.00 -1.32
C GLU A 27 15.42 10.19 -2.60
N GLN A 28 14.17 9.81 -2.82
CA GLN A 28 13.72 9.15 -4.06
C GLN A 28 14.00 10.03 -5.29
N GLN A 29 13.68 11.31 -5.23
CA GLN A 29 13.95 12.25 -6.32
C GLN A 29 15.45 12.40 -6.61
N ARG A 30 16.26 12.51 -5.53
CA ARG A 30 17.71 12.55 -5.65
C ARG A 30 18.27 11.30 -6.31
N MET A 31 17.84 10.13 -5.82
CA MET A 31 18.26 8.82 -6.36
C MET A 31 17.86 8.64 -7.81
N GLN A 32 16.65 9.05 -8.18
CA GLN A 32 16.18 8.98 -9.57
C GLN A 32 17.05 9.82 -10.52
N SER A 33 17.42 11.04 -10.11
CA SER A 33 18.32 11.91 -10.89
C SER A 33 19.71 11.28 -11.04
N GLU A 34 20.29 10.75 -9.94
CA GLU A 34 21.61 10.11 -9.99
C GLU A 34 21.60 8.79 -10.79
N ALA A 35 20.52 8.01 -10.69
CA ALA A 35 20.36 6.78 -11.46
C ALA A 35 20.27 7.07 -12.97
N GLN A 36 19.57 8.14 -13.37
CA GLN A 36 19.52 8.56 -14.76
C GLN A 36 20.90 8.94 -15.31
N LYS A 37 21.71 9.67 -14.54
CA LYS A 37 23.10 9.99 -14.92
C LYS A 37 23.96 8.72 -15.06
N ALA A 38 23.88 7.81 -14.04
CA ALA A 38 24.62 6.56 -14.06
C ALA A 38 24.22 5.66 -15.24
N TYR A 39 22.95 5.68 -15.64
CA TYR A 39 22.47 4.96 -16.82
C TYR A 39 23.08 5.51 -18.11
N LEU A 40 23.09 6.83 -18.29
CA LEU A 40 23.72 7.47 -19.47
C LEU A 40 25.24 7.21 -19.55
N GLU A 41 25.90 7.12 -18.39
CA GLU A 41 27.32 6.77 -18.25
C GLU A 41 27.58 5.26 -18.38
N GLN A 42 26.55 4.43 -18.53
CA GLN A 42 26.60 2.95 -18.52
C GLN A 42 27.30 2.38 -17.27
N ASN A 43 27.19 3.10 -16.15
CA ASN A 43 27.85 2.76 -14.88
C ASN A 43 26.98 1.86 -14.01
N MET A 44 26.95 0.55 -14.34
CA MET A 44 26.18 -0.45 -13.61
C MET A 44 26.56 -0.56 -12.11
N PRO A 45 27.83 -0.54 -11.72
CA PRO A 45 28.18 -0.54 -10.30
C PRO A 45 27.58 0.63 -9.52
N LYS A 46 27.56 1.84 -10.11
CA LYS A 46 26.95 3.03 -9.49
C LYS A 46 25.43 2.84 -9.33
N MET A 47 24.75 2.27 -10.33
CA MET A 47 23.33 1.98 -10.25
C MET A 47 22.99 1.01 -9.09
N GLN A 48 23.75 -0.07 -8.94
CA GLN A 48 23.58 -1.02 -7.83
C GLN A 48 23.85 -0.37 -6.47
N ALA A 49 24.90 0.46 -6.37
CA ALA A 49 25.20 1.20 -5.14
C ALA A 49 24.07 2.15 -4.75
N LEU A 50 23.51 2.90 -5.70
CA LEU A 50 22.37 3.79 -5.49
C LEU A 50 21.14 3.02 -5.00
N GLN A 51 20.82 1.89 -5.59
CA GLN A 51 19.71 1.03 -5.16
C GLN A 51 19.88 0.58 -3.71
N SER A 52 21.09 0.09 -3.35
CA SER A 52 21.40 -0.34 -1.98
C SER A 52 21.33 0.83 -0.98
N GLN A 53 21.80 2.02 -1.36
CA GLN A 53 21.71 3.22 -0.51
C GLN A 53 20.25 3.61 -0.27
N PHE A 54 19.42 3.61 -1.32
CA PHE A 54 18.00 3.94 -1.18
C PHE A 54 17.27 2.94 -0.29
N GLN A 55 17.53 1.64 -0.46
CA GLN A 55 16.94 0.61 0.39
C GLN A 55 17.25 0.84 1.87
N LYS A 56 18.53 1.08 2.21
CA LYS A 56 18.93 1.38 3.60
C LYS A 56 18.28 2.65 4.15
N PHE A 57 18.09 3.66 3.29
CA PHE A 57 17.40 4.89 3.68
C PHE A 57 15.94 4.63 4.00
N VAL A 58 15.25 3.86 3.15
CA VAL A 58 13.83 3.48 3.35
C VAL A 58 13.68 2.63 4.62
N GLU A 59 14.56 1.66 4.86
CA GLU A 59 14.56 0.85 6.09
C GLU A 59 14.70 1.71 7.35
N LYS A 60 15.60 2.70 7.31
CA LYS A 60 15.75 3.66 8.42
C LYS A 60 14.49 4.50 8.63
N ALA A 61 13.89 5.01 7.56
CA ALA A 61 12.65 5.80 7.63
C ALA A 61 11.48 4.96 8.16
N GLN A 62 11.37 3.71 7.73
CA GLN A 62 10.36 2.76 8.22
C GLN A 62 10.54 2.44 9.71
N LYS A 63 11.79 2.33 10.17
CA LYS A 63 12.08 2.15 11.61
C LYS A 63 11.65 3.37 12.42
N GLN A 64 11.96 4.57 11.96
CA GLN A 64 11.55 5.82 12.61
C GLN A 64 10.00 5.93 12.67
N GLU A 65 9.32 5.62 11.57
CA GLU A 65 7.86 5.60 11.54
C GLU A 65 7.27 4.59 12.54
N THR A 66 7.85 3.39 12.60
CA THR A 66 7.44 2.34 13.53
C THR A 66 7.60 2.79 14.99
N GLU A 67 8.76 3.33 15.35
CA GLU A 67 9.02 3.87 16.68
C GLU A 67 8.02 4.97 17.06
N LEU A 68 7.71 5.85 16.11
CA LEU A 68 6.74 6.92 16.31
C LEU A 68 5.31 6.40 16.49
N LEU A 69 4.89 5.39 15.72
CA LEU A 69 3.60 4.71 15.88
C LEU A 69 3.50 4.01 17.24
N GLN A 70 4.52 3.27 17.65
CA GLN A 70 4.56 2.57 18.94
C GLN A 70 4.46 3.54 20.12
N ALA A 71 5.18 4.66 20.05
CA ALA A 71 5.16 5.68 21.11
C ALA A 71 3.81 6.43 21.20
N ASN A 72 3.01 6.43 20.12
CA ASN A 72 1.79 7.25 20.01
C ASN A 72 0.54 6.43 19.66
N GLY A 73 0.50 5.14 19.99
CA GLY A 73 -0.64 4.26 19.70
C GLY A 73 -1.97 4.68 20.32
N GLY A 74 -1.96 5.52 21.35
CA GLY A 74 -3.14 6.14 21.96
C GLY A 74 -3.66 7.38 21.22
N SER A 75 -2.99 7.83 20.16
CA SER A 75 -3.40 8.99 19.37
C SER A 75 -4.21 8.59 18.14
N PHE A 76 -5.33 9.26 17.88
CA PHE A 76 -6.09 9.11 16.64
C PHE A 76 -5.23 9.42 15.39
N VAL A 77 -4.18 10.22 15.53
CA VAL A 77 -3.24 10.55 14.44
C VAL A 77 -2.49 9.29 13.99
N ALA A 78 -2.11 8.40 14.90
CA ALA A 78 -1.49 7.12 14.52
C ALA A 78 -2.42 6.28 13.64
N ALA A 79 -3.69 6.15 14.03
CA ALA A 79 -4.69 5.43 13.22
C ALA A 79 -4.94 6.13 11.87
N TYR A 80 -5.00 7.45 11.83
CA TYR A 80 -5.12 8.24 10.59
C TYR A 80 -3.96 7.97 9.63
N VAL A 81 -2.72 8.00 10.11
CA VAL A 81 -1.52 7.72 9.30
C VAL A 81 -1.53 6.29 8.75
N ILE A 82 -1.90 5.31 9.57
CA ILE A 82 -2.05 3.90 9.13
C ILE A 82 -3.11 3.80 8.03
N THR A 83 -4.27 4.45 8.21
CA THR A 83 -5.36 4.45 7.22
C THR A 83 -4.91 4.99 5.87
N ASN A 84 -4.13 6.08 5.84
CA ASN A 84 -3.64 6.68 4.59
C ASN A 84 -2.65 5.79 3.83
N SER A 85 -1.96 4.88 4.50
CA SER A 85 -0.95 3.99 3.91
C SER A 85 -1.39 2.51 3.83
N MET A 86 -2.55 2.14 4.37
CA MET A 86 -2.97 0.74 4.54
C MET A 86 -3.06 -0.05 3.23
N ARG A 87 -3.36 0.62 2.10
CA ARG A 87 -3.44 -0.04 0.77
C ARG A 87 -2.08 -0.24 0.10
N GLN A 88 -1.03 0.36 0.66
CA GLN A 88 0.33 0.31 0.11
C GLN A 88 1.22 -0.70 0.84
N VAL A 89 0.71 -1.26 1.94
CA VAL A 89 1.42 -2.24 2.77
C VAL A 89 0.72 -3.60 2.72
N GLY A 90 1.47 -4.68 2.84
CA GLY A 90 0.91 -6.03 2.93
C GLY A 90 0.20 -6.28 4.26
N LEU A 91 -0.59 -7.37 4.31
CA LEU A 91 -1.42 -7.74 5.45
C LEU A 91 -0.62 -7.83 6.76
N GLU A 92 0.52 -8.52 6.75
CA GLU A 92 1.35 -8.70 7.96
C GLU A 92 1.78 -7.35 8.57
N ARG A 93 2.27 -6.44 7.72
CA ARG A 93 2.68 -5.12 8.20
C ARG A 93 1.50 -4.27 8.65
N LEU A 94 0.33 -4.43 8.02
CA LEU A 94 -0.88 -3.73 8.44
C LEU A 94 -1.36 -4.22 9.81
N ARG A 95 -1.34 -5.54 10.06
CA ARG A 95 -1.64 -6.15 11.35
C ARG A 95 -0.67 -5.66 12.43
N GLU A 96 0.63 -5.67 12.14
CA GLU A 96 1.65 -5.17 13.06
C GLU A 96 1.37 -3.73 13.49
N ARG A 97 1.13 -2.83 12.53
CA ARG A 97 0.83 -1.42 12.79
C ARG A 97 -0.48 -1.23 13.57
N TYR A 98 -1.50 -2.00 13.24
CA TYR A 98 -2.78 -1.98 13.96
C TYR A 98 -2.62 -2.41 15.41
N ASN A 99 -1.73 -3.37 15.70
CA ASN A 99 -1.45 -3.84 17.06
C ASN A 99 -0.75 -2.80 17.94
N TYR A 100 -0.12 -1.79 17.37
CA TYR A 100 0.43 -0.66 18.13
C TYR A 100 -0.65 0.28 18.70
N LEU A 101 -1.87 0.25 18.14
CA LEU A 101 -2.97 1.11 18.57
C LEU A 101 -3.57 0.60 19.88
N THR A 102 -3.96 1.53 20.76
CA THR A 102 -4.75 1.18 21.97
C THR A 102 -6.18 0.76 21.58
N ASP A 103 -6.87 0.04 22.47
CA ASP A 103 -8.23 -0.44 22.22
C ASP A 103 -9.22 0.72 22.02
N GLU A 104 -9.02 1.84 22.70
CA GLU A 104 -9.79 3.07 22.49
C GLU A 104 -9.64 3.59 21.04
N VAL A 105 -8.42 3.65 20.52
CA VAL A 105 -8.17 4.11 19.15
C VAL A 105 -8.66 3.09 18.11
N LYS A 106 -8.53 1.80 18.39
CA LYS A 106 -9.05 0.71 17.55
C LYS A 106 -10.57 0.77 17.39
N SER A 107 -11.29 1.13 18.47
CA SER A 107 -12.76 1.29 18.43
C SER A 107 -13.23 2.57 17.74
N GLY A 108 -12.34 3.50 17.48
CA GLY A 108 -12.63 4.74 16.79
C GLY A 108 -12.83 4.57 15.27
N ALA A 109 -13.23 5.64 14.59
CA ALA A 109 -13.55 5.62 13.16
C ALA A 109 -12.41 5.07 12.29
N TYR A 110 -11.18 5.56 12.47
CA TYR A 110 -10.01 5.09 11.69
C TYR A 110 -9.63 3.66 12.06
N GLY A 111 -9.69 3.28 13.34
CA GLY A 111 -9.41 1.91 13.79
C GLY A 111 -10.35 0.89 13.16
N ASN A 112 -11.64 1.21 13.09
CA ASN A 112 -12.63 0.36 12.41
C ASN A 112 -12.36 0.21 10.91
N VAL A 113 -11.94 1.28 10.22
CA VAL A 113 -11.58 1.23 8.79
C VAL A 113 -10.36 0.32 8.57
N ILE A 114 -9.35 0.40 9.44
CA ILE A 114 -8.17 -0.47 9.36
C ILE A 114 -8.57 -1.93 9.60
N ALA A 115 -9.41 -2.21 10.60
CA ALA A 115 -9.89 -3.55 10.90
C ALA A 115 -10.65 -4.17 9.72
N GLN A 116 -11.51 -3.40 9.06
CA GLN A 116 -12.22 -3.84 7.85
C GLN A 116 -11.25 -4.15 6.70
N GLN A 117 -10.20 -3.34 6.52
CA GLN A 117 -9.18 -3.59 5.49
C GLN A 117 -8.38 -4.86 5.80
N ILE A 118 -8.04 -5.12 7.07
CA ILE A 118 -7.39 -6.35 7.51
C ILE A 118 -8.29 -7.56 7.19
N ALA A 119 -9.55 -7.51 7.58
CA ALA A 119 -10.51 -8.59 7.30
C ALA A 119 -10.68 -8.86 5.79
N LEU A 120 -10.68 -7.79 4.98
CA LEU A 120 -10.70 -7.93 3.52
C LEU A 120 -9.45 -8.66 3.01
N TYR A 121 -8.26 -8.26 3.45
CA TYR A 121 -7.02 -8.93 3.04
C TYR A 121 -6.97 -10.39 3.48
N GLU A 122 -7.44 -10.69 4.70
CA GLU A 122 -7.55 -12.07 5.21
C GLU A 122 -8.47 -12.94 4.35
N SER A 123 -9.57 -12.38 3.85
CA SER A 123 -10.48 -13.11 2.96
C SER A 123 -9.86 -13.43 1.59
N LEU A 124 -8.79 -12.73 1.20
CA LEU A 124 -8.06 -12.92 -0.06
C LEU A 124 -6.84 -13.84 0.06
N GLU A 125 -6.50 -14.29 1.27
CA GLU A 125 -5.38 -15.22 1.45
C GLU A 125 -5.67 -16.58 0.82
N VAL A 126 -4.61 -17.31 0.50
CA VAL A 126 -4.73 -18.67 -0.06
C VAL A 126 -5.54 -19.56 0.89
N GLY A 127 -6.59 -20.18 0.34
CA GLY A 127 -7.57 -20.96 1.12
C GLY A 127 -8.78 -20.16 1.59
N GLY A 128 -8.77 -18.83 1.45
CA GLY A 128 -9.93 -17.97 1.68
C GLY A 128 -10.98 -18.08 0.58
N THR A 129 -12.19 -17.63 0.88
CA THR A 129 -13.26 -17.51 -0.14
C THR A 129 -13.16 -16.13 -0.78
N ALA A 130 -12.91 -16.08 -2.09
CA ALA A 130 -12.88 -14.81 -2.83
C ALA A 130 -14.21 -14.05 -2.65
N PRO A 131 -14.17 -12.74 -2.38
CA PRO A 131 -15.36 -11.91 -2.31
C PRO A 131 -16.15 -11.99 -3.61
N ASP A 132 -17.47 -12.13 -3.50
CA ASP A 132 -18.32 -12.07 -4.69
C ASP A 132 -18.45 -10.63 -5.19
N PHE A 133 -18.52 -10.47 -6.48
CA PHE A 133 -18.87 -9.21 -7.12
C PHE A 133 -19.70 -9.49 -8.37
N THR A 134 -20.46 -8.50 -8.77
CA THR A 134 -21.32 -8.57 -9.92
C THR A 134 -20.89 -7.56 -10.98
N ALA A 135 -20.83 -7.99 -12.22
CA ALA A 135 -20.51 -7.14 -13.37
C ALA A 135 -21.53 -7.38 -14.50
N MET A 136 -21.67 -6.39 -15.37
CA MET A 136 -22.47 -6.53 -16.59
C MET A 136 -21.64 -7.21 -17.69
N THR A 137 -22.26 -8.15 -18.40
CA THR A 137 -21.67 -8.74 -19.60
C THR A 137 -21.81 -7.76 -20.79
N PRO A 138 -21.07 -7.96 -21.91
CA PRO A 138 -21.26 -7.16 -23.12
C PRO A 138 -22.68 -7.19 -23.68
N GLU A 139 -23.44 -8.27 -23.42
CA GLU A 139 -24.83 -8.46 -23.82
C GLU A 139 -25.82 -7.73 -22.91
N GLY A 140 -25.36 -7.15 -21.80
CA GLY A 140 -26.16 -6.41 -20.84
C GLY A 140 -26.73 -7.25 -19.69
N ASP A 141 -26.38 -8.52 -19.61
CA ASP A 141 -26.76 -9.41 -18.51
C ASP A 141 -25.88 -9.18 -17.30
N THR A 142 -26.36 -9.58 -16.12
CA THR A 142 -25.62 -9.48 -14.86
C THR A 142 -24.98 -10.82 -14.51
N LEU A 143 -23.66 -10.83 -14.27
CA LEU A 143 -22.90 -12.01 -13.88
C LEU A 143 -22.21 -11.79 -12.54
N SER A 144 -22.38 -12.72 -11.59
CA SER A 144 -21.63 -12.76 -10.33
C SER A 144 -20.47 -13.75 -10.43
N LEU A 145 -19.32 -13.44 -9.81
CA LEU A 145 -18.16 -14.34 -9.76
C LEU A 145 -18.55 -15.72 -9.22
N HIS A 146 -19.38 -15.77 -8.17
CA HIS A 146 -19.77 -17.04 -7.56
C HIS A 146 -20.77 -17.82 -8.41
N SER A 147 -21.51 -17.17 -9.30
CA SER A 147 -22.45 -17.84 -10.21
C SER A 147 -21.78 -18.60 -11.35
N VAL A 148 -20.53 -18.24 -11.70
CA VAL A 148 -19.75 -18.94 -12.73
C VAL A 148 -19.46 -20.37 -12.27
N LYS A 149 -19.87 -21.36 -13.04
CA LYS A 149 -19.64 -22.79 -12.74
C LYS A 149 -18.30 -23.25 -13.31
N GLY A 150 -17.60 -24.11 -12.58
CA GLY A 150 -16.32 -24.71 -13.01
C GLY A 150 -15.59 -25.35 -11.84
N LYS A 151 -14.69 -26.27 -12.14
CA LYS A 151 -13.77 -26.85 -11.13
C LYS A 151 -12.65 -25.87 -10.75
N VAL A 152 -12.25 -25.04 -11.71
CA VAL A 152 -11.29 -23.96 -11.56
C VAL A 152 -11.87 -22.72 -12.21
N LYS A 153 -11.67 -21.55 -11.61
CA LYS A 153 -12.03 -20.25 -12.16
C LYS A 153 -10.76 -19.42 -12.30
N LEU A 154 -10.54 -18.86 -13.48
CA LEU A 154 -9.52 -17.86 -13.71
C LEU A 154 -10.19 -16.49 -13.75
N LEU A 155 -9.75 -15.58 -12.91
CA LEU A 155 -10.19 -14.18 -12.90
C LEU A 155 -9.03 -13.31 -13.38
N ASP A 156 -9.19 -12.71 -14.55
CA ASP A 156 -8.20 -11.83 -15.16
C ASP A 156 -8.72 -10.38 -15.19
N PHE A 157 -7.94 -9.46 -14.66
CA PHE A 157 -8.22 -8.02 -14.70
C PHE A 157 -7.37 -7.37 -15.78
N TRP A 158 -7.97 -7.04 -16.89
CA TRP A 158 -7.28 -6.42 -18.02
C TRP A 158 -8.00 -5.16 -18.52
N ALA A 159 -7.32 -4.40 -19.40
CA ALA A 159 -7.93 -3.25 -20.05
C ALA A 159 -7.42 -3.14 -21.50
N SER A 160 -8.24 -2.59 -22.39
CA SER A 160 -7.93 -2.42 -23.81
C SER A 160 -6.69 -1.55 -24.06
N TRP A 161 -6.40 -0.60 -23.18
CA TRP A 161 -5.22 0.28 -23.23
C TRP A 161 -3.98 -0.31 -22.52
N CYS A 162 -4.12 -1.44 -21.82
CA CYS A 162 -3.03 -2.12 -21.12
C CYS A 162 -2.22 -2.96 -22.13
N ALA A 163 -1.10 -2.44 -22.61
CA ALA A 163 -0.27 -3.13 -23.60
C ALA A 163 0.24 -4.50 -23.14
N PRO A 164 0.80 -4.67 -21.92
CA PRO A 164 1.22 -6.00 -21.44
C PRO A 164 0.04 -6.98 -21.29
N CYS A 165 -1.15 -6.53 -20.86
CA CYS A 165 -2.34 -7.39 -20.79
C CYS A 165 -2.71 -7.93 -22.18
N ARG A 166 -2.68 -7.09 -23.21
CA ARG A 166 -2.96 -7.51 -24.59
C ARG A 166 -1.94 -8.49 -25.15
N GLN A 167 -0.70 -8.45 -24.69
CA GLN A 167 0.34 -9.42 -25.06
C GLN A 167 0.08 -10.77 -24.39
N GLU A 168 -0.50 -10.81 -23.19
CA GLU A 168 -0.80 -12.02 -22.46
C GLU A 168 -2.12 -12.68 -22.91
N ASN A 169 -3.10 -11.91 -23.40
CA ASN A 169 -4.41 -12.43 -23.82
C ASN A 169 -4.34 -13.68 -24.72
N PRO A 170 -3.44 -13.79 -25.73
CA PRO A 170 -3.34 -15.02 -26.55
C PRO A 170 -2.96 -16.27 -25.74
N ASN A 171 -2.25 -16.12 -24.62
CA ASN A 171 -1.91 -17.24 -23.75
C ASN A 171 -3.11 -17.65 -22.89
N VAL A 172 -3.86 -16.68 -22.37
CA VAL A 172 -5.10 -16.91 -21.62
C VAL A 172 -6.13 -17.66 -22.48
N LEU A 173 -6.25 -17.32 -23.77
CA LEU A 173 -7.17 -17.99 -24.71
C LEU A 173 -6.80 -19.43 -25.04
N LYS A 174 -5.62 -19.93 -24.68
CA LYS A 174 -5.18 -21.31 -24.89
C LYS A 174 -5.45 -22.22 -23.70
N LEU A 175 -5.91 -21.66 -22.56
CA LEU A 175 -6.27 -22.40 -21.36
C LEU A 175 -7.66 -23.04 -21.49
#